data_31bab9beb6caddc35f3491f70c3b6021
#
_entry.id   31bab9beb6caddc35f3491f70c3b6021
#
_cell.length_a   1.000
_cell.length_b   1.000
_cell.length_c   1.000
_cell.angle_alpha   90.00
_cell.angle_beta   90.00
_cell.angle_gamma   90.00
#
_symmetry.space_group_name_H-M   'P 1'
#
loop_
_entity.id
_entity.type
_entity.pdbx_description
1 polymer ?
#
loop_
_entity_poly.entity_id
_entity_poly.type
_entity_poly.pdbx_seq_one_letter_code
_entity_poly.pdbx_strand_id
1 'polypeptide(L)'
;MLLAPIISSKKGKHTEIIKDLRMRGFIRARIDGTVYELEDMPNIGRNEKHTIEVVIDRLKVRSELRLRLAESFETALALSGGVARLALIDNPIEEKIFSDKFACPICDYGISELEPRLFSFNNPAGACQDCDGLGLHQFFDQQLVVRYPHLSLAGGAVRGWDRHNTHYFQLIKSLATHYSFDIDTPFEKLTDTIRKVILYGSGEEKIKFDYLSTQDDESEWCHAFEGIIPNMQRRYKETESSAVREELSKYQGVQACERCQGSRLNDAARNVLVHNHAIHAITAVSYTN
;
A
#
# COMPACT_ATOMS: atom_id res chain seq x y z
N MET A 1 -24.35 -21.89 16.91
CA MET A 1 -22.96 -22.27 17.26
C MET A 1 -22.17 -21.06 17.65
N LEU A 2 -21.42 -21.14 18.71
CA LEU A 2 -20.41 -20.13 19.06
C LEU A 2 -19.03 -20.63 18.63
N LEU A 3 -18.31 -19.83 17.89
CA LEU A 3 -17.06 -20.16 17.22
C LEU A 3 -15.94 -19.20 17.66
N ALA A 4 -14.73 -19.74 17.83
CA ALA A 4 -13.52 -18.98 18.03
C ALA A 4 -12.64 -19.07 16.77
N PRO A 5 -12.47 -18.00 15.98
CA PRO A 5 -11.59 -18.01 14.81
C PRO A 5 -10.12 -18.05 15.26
N ILE A 6 -9.41 -19.11 14.87
CA ILE A 6 -7.99 -19.31 15.20
C ILE A 6 -7.11 -18.96 14.00
N ILE A 7 -7.57 -19.33 12.81
CA ILE A 7 -6.88 -19.07 11.56
C ILE A 7 -7.86 -18.47 10.56
N SER A 8 -7.52 -17.32 10.02
CA SER A 8 -8.31 -16.65 8.98
C SER A 8 -7.50 -16.55 7.70
N SER A 9 -7.92 -17.31 6.68
CA SER A 9 -7.39 -17.25 5.30
C SER A 9 -5.85 -17.35 5.20
N LYS A 10 -5.22 -18.25 5.98
CA LYS A 10 -3.76 -18.46 5.97
C LYS A 10 -3.38 -19.80 5.32
N LYS A 11 -2.25 -19.80 4.58
CA LYS A 11 -1.66 -21.01 4.01
C LYS A 11 -0.93 -21.82 5.10
N GLY A 12 -1.01 -23.15 5.02
CA GLY A 12 -0.28 -24.04 5.91
C GLY A 12 -1.08 -25.27 6.32
N LYS A 13 -0.40 -26.30 6.81
CA LYS A 13 -1.04 -27.53 7.33
C LYS A 13 -1.65 -27.37 8.73
N HIS A 14 -1.23 -26.36 9.46
CA HIS A 14 -1.71 -26.01 10.83
C HIS A 14 -1.77 -27.16 11.84
N THR A 15 -1.00 -28.21 11.62
CA THR A 15 -1.05 -29.48 12.41
C THR A 15 -0.74 -29.27 13.89
N GLU A 16 0.18 -28.36 14.23
CA GLU A 16 0.53 -28.10 15.64
C GLU A 16 -0.60 -27.38 16.37
N ILE A 17 -1.26 -26.44 15.72
CA ILE A 17 -2.42 -25.73 16.28
C ILE A 17 -3.55 -26.71 16.53
N ILE A 18 -3.82 -27.61 15.60
CA ILE A 18 -4.85 -28.64 15.73
C ILE A 18 -4.55 -29.60 16.89
N LYS A 19 -3.27 -29.99 17.06
CA LYS A 19 -2.84 -30.81 18.20
C LYS A 19 -3.05 -30.07 19.54
N ASP A 20 -2.68 -28.79 19.61
CA ASP A 20 -2.88 -27.99 20.81
C ASP A 20 -4.37 -27.87 21.18
N LEU A 21 -5.24 -27.66 20.22
CA LEU A 21 -6.67 -27.60 20.39
C LEU A 21 -7.24 -28.95 20.94
N ARG A 22 -6.77 -30.07 20.43
CA ARG A 22 -7.11 -31.41 20.97
C ARG A 22 -6.65 -31.59 22.41
N MET A 23 -5.41 -31.19 22.71
CA MET A 23 -4.87 -31.28 24.09
C MET A 23 -5.64 -30.41 25.08
N ARG A 24 -6.20 -29.30 24.63
CA ARG A 24 -7.08 -28.43 25.43
C ARG A 24 -8.51 -28.95 25.56
N GLY A 25 -8.83 -30.10 24.95
CA GLY A 25 -10.12 -30.78 25.09
C GLY A 25 -11.24 -30.30 24.17
N PHE A 26 -10.89 -29.51 23.12
CA PHE A 26 -11.88 -29.16 22.10
C PHE A 26 -12.18 -30.36 21.21
N ILE A 27 -13.47 -30.53 20.87
CA ILE A 27 -13.96 -31.72 20.15
C ILE A 27 -14.15 -31.42 18.67
N ARG A 28 -14.57 -30.19 18.31
CA ARG A 28 -14.97 -29.84 16.95
C ARG A 28 -14.36 -28.53 16.46
N ALA A 29 -14.07 -28.48 15.17
CA ALA A 29 -13.69 -27.28 14.49
C ALA A 29 -14.47 -27.14 13.18
N ARG A 30 -14.71 -25.90 12.77
CA ARG A 30 -15.22 -25.56 11.43
C ARG A 30 -14.02 -25.19 10.56
N ILE A 31 -13.85 -25.89 9.44
CA ILE A 31 -12.82 -25.62 8.45
C ILE A 31 -13.50 -25.24 7.16
N ASP A 32 -13.19 -24.07 6.65
CA ASP A 32 -13.73 -23.54 5.39
C ASP A 32 -15.26 -23.66 5.30
N GLY A 33 -15.94 -23.39 6.43
CA GLY A 33 -17.40 -23.45 6.55
C GLY A 33 -17.98 -24.80 6.96
N THR A 34 -17.23 -25.90 6.91
CA THR A 34 -17.70 -27.24 7.24
C THR A 34 -17.21 -27.68 8.64
N VAL A 35 -18.11 -28.22 9.46
CA VAL A 35 -17.79 -28.68 10.82
C VAL A 35 -17.30 -30.12 10.80
N TYR A 36 -16.13 -30.36 11.41
CA TYR A 36 -15.50 -31.66 11.57
C TYR A 36 -15.24 -31.95 13.05
N GLU A 37 -15.16 -33.22 13.40
CA GLU A 37 -14.55 -33.64 14.68
C GLU A 37 -13.03 -33.51 14.53
N LEU A 38 -12.38 -32.97 15.58
CA LEU A 38 -10.93 -32.74 15.53
C LEU A 38 -10.13 -34.05 15.36
N GLU A 39 -10.70 -35.19 15.69
CA GLU A 39 -10.11 -36.53 15.53
C GLU A 39 -10.15 -36.98 14.05
N ASP A 40 -11.23 -36.63 13.33
CA ASP A 40 -11.53 -37.08 11.95
C ASP A 40 -11.36 -35.96 10.93
N MET A 41 -10.42 -35.09 11.15
CA MET A 41 -10.21 -33.93 10.25
C MET A 41 -9.65 -34.32 8.90
N PRO A 42 -10.11 -33.71 7.81
CA PRO A 42 -9.53 -33.91 6.49
C PRO A 42 -8.08 -33.40 6.43
N ASN A 43 -7.31 -33.93 5.49
CA ASN A 43 -5.93 -33.49 5.30
C ASN A 43 -5.90 -32.08 4.69
N ILE A 44 -5.40 -31.11 5.46
CA ILE A 44 -5.34 -29.70 5.07
C ILE A 44 -4.16 -29.48 4.10
N GLY A 45 -4.44 -28.89 2.93
CA GLY A 45 -3.46 -28.62 1.91
C GLY A 45 -2.46 -27.52 2.34
N ARG A 46 -1.15 -27.73 2.09
CA ARG A 46 -0.11 -26.77 2.50
C ARG A 46 -0.17 -25.45 1.71
N ASN A 47 -0.63 -25.49 0.47
CA ASN A 47 -0.57 -24.36 -0.45
C ASN A 47 -1.88 -23.58 -0.58
N GLU A 48 -2.95 -24.06 0.04
CA GLU A 48 -4.26 -23.45 0.03
C GLU A 48 -4.46 -22.60 1.28
N LYS A 49 -5.31 -21.58 1.16
CA LYS A 49 -5.68 -20.72 2.30
C LYS A 49 -6.86 -21.37 3.01
N HIS A 50 -6.70 -21.59 4.30
CA HIS A 50 -7.74 -22.19 5.13
C HIS A 50 -8.18 -21.23 6.24
N THR A 51 -9.45 -21.33 6.61
CA THR A 51 -10.04 -20.70 7.79
C THR A 51 -10.43 -21.78 8.78
N ILE A 52 -9.87 -21.73 9.99
CA ILE A 52 -10.11 -22.71 11.06
C ILE A 52 -10.70 -21.99 12.26
N GLU A 53 -11.89 -22.45 12.69
CA GLU A 53 -12.64 -21.90 13.81
C GLU A 53 -13.02 -23.03 14.76
N VAL A 54 -12.74 -22.86 16.04
CA VAL A 54 -13.08 -23.87 17.05
C VAL A 54 -14.53 -23.70 17.47
N VAL A 55 -15.28 -24.78 17.50
CA VAL A 55 -16.65 -24.79 18.04
C VAL A 55 -16.57 -24.82 19.57
N ILE A 56 -16.84 -23.68 20.18
CA ILE A 56 -16.82 -23.54 21.65
C ILE A 56 -18.08 -24.13 22.26
N ASP A 57 -19.24 -23.78 21.73
CA ASP A 57 -20.51 -24.27 22.21
C ASP A 57 -21.58 -24.38 21.10
N ARG A 58 -22.53 -25.29 21.32
CA ARG A 58 -23.74 -25.45 20.51
C ARG A 58 -24.95 -25.24 21.38
N LEU A 59 -25.56 -24.09 21.29
CA LEU A 59 -26.66 -23.66 22.14
C LEU A 59 -27.98 -23.66 21.37
N LYS A 60 -29.04 -24.12 22.05
CA LYS A 60 -30.40 -23.88 21.59
C LYS A 60 -30.92 -22.65 22.34
N VAL A 61 -31.33 -21.63 21.63
CA VAL A 61 -31.74 -20.32 22.19
C VAL A 61 -32.88 -20.54 23.21
N ARG A 62 -32.60 -20.19 24.49
CA ARG A 62 -33.55 -20.21 25.61
C ARG A 62 -33.20 -19.09 26.59
N SER A 63 -34.20 -18.56 27.31
CA SER A 63 -33.99 -17.42 28.23
C SER A 63 -33.04 -17.73 29.40
N GLU A 64 -32.88 -18.98 29.77
CA GLU A 64 -32.10 -19.45 30.95
C GLU A 64 -30.59 -19.60 30.65
N LEU A 65 -30.16 -19.41 29.40
CA LEU A 65 -28.78 -19.69 28.97
C LEU A 65 -27.81 -18.53 29.14
N ARG A 66 -28.21 -17.44 29.79
CA ARG A 66 -27.42 -16.22 29.88
C ARG A 66 -26.03 -16.46 30.49
N LEU A 67 -25.94 -17.20 31.60
CA LEU A 67 -24.67 -17.47 32.26
C LEU A 67 -23.76 -18.34 31.38
N ARG A 68 -24.27 -19.47 30.88
CA ARG A 68 -23.52 -20.37 30.00
C ARG A 68 -23.06 -19.67 28.72
N LEU A 69 -23.89 -18.80 28.16
CA LEU A 69 -23.52 -18.03 26.99
C LEU A 69 -22.37 -17.07 27.28
N ALA A 70 -22.38 -16.40 28.45
CA ALA A 70 -21.31 -15.52 28.86
C ALA A 70 -19.97 -16.27 29.01
N GLU A 71 -19.97 -17.41 29.74
CA GLU A 71 -18.78 -18.24 29.89
C GLU A 71 -18.24 -18.78 28.57
N SER A 72 -19.15 -19.16 27.65
CA SER A 72 -18.76 -19.61 26.32
C SER A 72 -18.15 -18.44 25.47
N PHE A 73 -18.69 -17.23 25.60
CA PHE A 73 -18.10 -16.05 24.95
C PHE A 73 -16.73 -15.70 25.52
N GLU A 74 -16.54 -15.70 26.83
CA GLU A 74 -15.24 -15.50 27.47
C GLU A 74 -14.21 -16.51 26.96
N THR A 75 -14.59 -17.78 26.88
CA THR A 75 -13.73 -18.84 26.34
C THR A 75 -13.40 -18.60 24.88
N ALA A 76 -14.39 -18.21 24.06
CA ALA A 76 -14.19 -17.93 22.64
C ALA A 76 -13.23 -16.73 22.41
N LEU A 77 -13.45 -15.63 23.13
CA LEU A 77 -12.64 -14.42 23.05
C LEU A 77 -11.20 -14.65 23.52
N ALA A 78 -11.02 -15.37 24.64
CA ALA A 78 -9.69 -15.72 25.15
C ALA A 78 -8.91 -16.61 24.17
N LEU A 79 -9.58 -17.59 23.54
CA LEU A 79 -8.94 -18.53 22.63
C LEU A 79 -8.54 -17.87 21.29
N SER A 80 -9.39 -17.01 20.77
CA SER A 80 -9.21 -16.36 19.44
C SER A 80 -8.39 -15.08 19.48
N GLY A 81 -8.04 -14.61 20.68
CA GLY A 81 -7.38 -13.31 20.85
C GLY A 81 -8.33 -12.13 20.71
N GLY A 82 -9.61 -12.29 21.08
CA GLY A 82 -10.57 -11.21 21.21
C GLY A 82 -11.67 -11.15 20.15
N VAL A 83 -11.90 -12.24 19.40
CA VAL A 83 -12.97 -12.30 18.40
C VAL A 83 -13.82 -13.56 18.62
N ALA A 84 -15.14 -13.43 18.66
CA ALA A 84 -16.07 -14.54 18.69
C ALA A 84 -17.07 -14.43 17.54
N ARG A 85 -17.47 -15.56 16.99
CA ARG A 85 -18.41 -15.62 15.88
C ARG A 85 -19.62 -16.47 16.26
N LEU A 86 -20.81 -15.93 16.05
CA LEU A 86 -22.05 -16.64 16.27
C LEU A 86 -22.66 -17.02 14.91
N ALA A 87 -22.75 -18.32 14.65
CA ALA A 87 -23.36 -18.85 13.43
C ALA A 87 -24.65 -19.61 13.77
N LEU A 88 -25.71 -19.34 13.01
CA LEU A 88 -26.94 -20.14 13.08
C LEU A 88 -26.70 -21.50 12.40
N ILE A 89 -27.14 -22.59 13.04
CA ILE A 89 -26.96 -23.95 12.49
C ILE A 89 -27.85 -24.17 11.28
N ASP A 90 -29.05 -23.61 11.30
CA ASP A 90 -30.07 -23.79 10.27
C ASP A 90 -29.99 -22.76 9.13
N ASN A 91 -29.20 -21.70 9.31
CA ASN A 91 -28.98 -20.66 8.32
C ASN A 91 -27.52 -20.17 8.36
N PRO A 92 -26.61 -20.81 7.63
CA PRO A 92 -25.19 -20.48 7.68
C PRO A 92 -24.84 -19.11 7.07
N ILE A 93 -25.79 -18.40 6.46
CA ILE A 93 -25.59 -17.10 5.83
C ILE A 93 -25.64 -15.96 6.88
N GLU A 94 -26.31 -16.16 8.01
CA GLU A 94 -26.43 -15.16 9.08
C GLU A 94 -25.42 -15.42 10.18
N GLU A 95 -24.24 -14.82 10.07
CA GLU A 95 -23.21 -14.85 11.12
C GLU A 95 -23.09 -13.46 11.78
N LYS A 96 -22.95 -13.46 13.11
CA LYS A 96 -22.66 -12.24 13.88
C LYS A 96 -21.26 -12.35 14.48
N ILE A 97 -20.44 -11.35 14.24
CA ILE A 97 -19.10 -11.24 14.80
C ILE A 97 -19.14 -10.34 16.03
N PHE A 98 -18.49 -10.77 17.09
CA PHE A 98 -18.33 -10.03 18.33
C PHE A 98 -16.83 -9.88 18.60
N SER A 99 -16.43 -8.73 19.09
CA SER A 99 -15.05 -8.50 19.50
C SER A 99 -15.02 -7.76 20.83
N ASP A 100 -14.10 -8.16 21.71
CA ASP A 100 -13.75 -7.41 22.92
C ASP A 100 -12.65 -6.37 22.63
N LYS A 101 -12.14 -6.36 21.40
CA LYS A 101 -11.18 -5.38 20.87
C LYS A 101 -11.89 -4.43 19.91
N PHE A 102 -11.24 -3.31 19.62
CA PHE A 102 -11.74 -2.32 18.65
C PHE A 102 -11.64 -2.87 17.22
N ALA A 103 -12.49 -3.85 16.89
CA ALA A 103 -12.53 -4.46 15.57
C ALA A 103 -13.87 -4.21 14.88
N CYS A 104 -13.83 -3.97 13.58
CA CYS A 104 -15.02 -3.85 12.76
C CYS A 104 -15.61 -5.24 12.48
N PRO A 105 -16.88 -5.50 12.83
CA PRO A 105 -17.48 -6.80 12.62
C PRO A 105 -17.73 -7.16 11.15
N ILE A 106 -17.59 -6.17 10.23
CA ILE A 106 -17.87 -6.35 8.81
C ILE A 106 -16.60 -6.67 8.01
N CYS A 107 -15.49 -5.93 8.26
CA CYS A 107 -14.26 -6.06 7.46
C CYS A 107 -13.07 -6.62 8.24
N ASP A 108 -13.28 -7.02 9.50
CA ASP A 108 -12.25 -7.57 10.41
C ASP A 108 -11.08 -6.60 10.68
N TYR A 109 -11.23 -5.32 10.27
CA TYR A 109 -10.27 -4.27 10.59
C TYR A 109 -10.33 -3.97 12.07
N GLY A 110 -9.24 -4.23 12.76
CA GLY A 110 -9.14 -4.03 14.22
C GLY A 110 -7.91 -3.23 14.61
N ILE A 111 -8.09 -2.47 15.68
CA ILE A 111 -7.00 -1.84 16.41
C ILE A 111 -6.70 -2.73 17.61
N SER A 112 -5.49 -3.29 17.69
CA SER A 112 -5.15 -4.26 18.74
C SER A 112 -5.27 -3.69 20.15
N GLU A 113 -4.80 -2.46 20.35
CA GLU A 113 -4.90 -1.69 21.61
C GLU A 113 -4.77 -0.20 21.32
N LEU A 114 -5.50 0.64 22.10
CA LEU A 114 -5.35 2.09 22.09
C LEU A 114 -4.18 2.48 23.00
N GLU A 115 -2.97 2.33 22.50
CA GLU A 115 -1.77 2.74 23.21
C GLU A 115 -1.26 4.11 22.73
N PRO A 116 -0.53 4.87 23.56
CA PRO A 116 0.05 6.16 23.15
C PRO A 116 0.90 6.08 21.88
N ARG A 117 1.60 4.96 21.65
CA ARG A 117 2.42 4.74 20.45
C ARG A 117 1.61 4.74 19.14
N LEU A 118 0.31 4.42 19.19
CA LEU A 118 -0.59 4.51 18.03
C LEU A 118 -0.71 5.96 17.52
N PHE A 119 -0.58 6.93 18.40
CA PHE A 119 -0.70 8.36 18.06
C PHE A 119 0.64 9.04 17.81
N SER A 120 1.71 8.26 17.67
CA SER A 120 3.05 8.74 17.39
C SER A 120 3.42 8.51 15.92
N PHE A 121 3.69 9.58 15.19
CA PHE A 121 4.19 9.49 13.81
C PHE A 121 5.64 9.01 13.70
N ASN A 122 6.39 8.96 14.81
CA ASN A 122 7.75 8.40 14.88
C ASN A 122 7.77 6.91 15.27
N ASN A 123 6.59 6.30 15.46
CA ASN A 123 6.48 4.89 15.79
C ASN A 123 5.77 4.16 14.64
N PRO A 124 6.27 3.01 14.16
CA PRO A 124 5.63 2.26 13.08
C PRO A 124 4.17 1.89 13.33
N ALA A 125 3.77 1.75 14.61
CA ALA A 125 2.38 1.47 14.98
C ALA A 125 1.44 2.64 14.69
N GLY A 126 1.93 3.88 14.70
CA GLY A 126 1.13 5.09 14.50
C GLY A 126 1.43 5.84 13.22
N ALA A 127 2.62 5.66 12.65
CA ALA A 127 3.06 6.35 11.43
C ALA A 127 2.22 5.95 10.21
N CYS A 128 1.96 6.90 9.32
CA CYS A 128 1.43 6.61 8.00
C CYS A 128 2.45 5.77 7.22
N GLN A 129 2.05 4.58 6.78
CA GLN A 129 2.93 3.64 6.08
C GLN A 129 3.32 4.10 4.67
N ASP A 130 2.60 5.06 4.10
CA ASP A 130 2.84 5.56 2.76
C ASP A 130 3.96 6.61 2.73
N CYS A 131 4.06 7.44 3.76
CA CYS A 131 5.08 8.48 3.90
C CYS A 131 6.00 8.28 5.12
N ASP A 132 5.98 7.10 5.75
CA ASP A 132 6.77 6.77 6.95
C ASP A 132 6.67 7.83 8.07
N GLY A 133 5.47 8.41 8.24
CA GLY A 133 5.21 9.45 9.24
C GLY A 133 5.75 10.84 8.88
N LEU A 134 6.27 11.06 7.67
CA LEU A 134 6.75 12.37 7.23
C LEU A 134 5.61 13.35 6.94
N GLY A 135 4.45 12.86 6.52
CA GLY A 135 3.30 13.66 6.12
C GLY A 135 3.38 14.26 4.73
N LEU A 136 4.52 14.10 4.08
CA LEU A 136 4.87 14.73 2.82
C LEU A 136 5.51 13.70 1.90
N HIS A 137 5.33 13.88 0.58
CA HIS A 137 6.09 13.19 -0.46
C HIS A 137 6.93 14.19 -1.24
N GLN A 138 8.16 13.79 -1.53
CA GLN A 138 8.99 14.49 -2.50
C GLN A 138 8.73 13.91 -3.89
N PHE A 139 8.48 14.76 -4.85
CA PHE A 139 8.27 14.38 -6.25
C PHE A 139 9.03 15.33 -7.18
N PHE A 140 9.39 14.86 -8.38
CA PHE A 140 9.98 15.73 -9.38
C PHE A 140 8.88 16.58 -10.02
N ASP A 141 8.93 17.87 -9.75
CA ASP A 141 7.91 18.82 -10.20
C ASP A 141 8.19 19.22 -11.66
N GLN A 142 7.19 19.01 -12.52
CA GLN A 142 7.27 19.40 -13.92
C GLN A 142 7.67 20.86 -14.12
N GLN A 143 7.21 21.77 -13.27
CA GLN A 143 7.50 23.19 -13.36
C GLN A 143 8.96 23.49 -12.98
N LEU A 144 9.54 22.73 -12.08
CA LEU A 144 10.95 22.84 -11.71
C LEU A 144 11.85 22.18 -12.74
N VAL A 145 11.41 21.06 -13.33
CA VAL A 145 12.14 20.34 -14.39
C VAL A 145 12.18 21.15 -15.68
N VAL A 146 11.02 21.70 -16.11
CA VAL A 146 10.93 22.58 -17.28
C VAL A 146 10.98 24.03 -16.83
N ARG A 147 12.15 24.46 -16.43
CA ARG A 147 12.33 25.80 -15.84
C ARG A 147 12.09 26.95 -16.81
N TYR A 148 12.35 26.72 -18.10
CA TYR A 148 12.27 27.74 -19.15
C TYR A 148 11.40 27.29 -20.32
N PRO A 149 10.04 27.18 -20.12
CA PRO A 149 9.15 26.62 -21.14
C PRO A 149 9.09 27.39 -22.45
N HIS A 150 9.49 28.67 -22.45
CA HIS A 150 9.61 29.51 -23.63
C HIS A 150 10.85 29.21 -24.49
N LEU A 151 11.82 28.45 -23.95
CA LEU A 151 12.95 27.93 -24.69
C LEU A 151 12.60 26.58 -25.34
N SER A 152 13.33 26.24 -26.41
CA SER A 152 13.29 24.91 -26.99
C SER A 152 14.09 23.90 -26.17
N LEU A 153 13.89 22.60 -26.40
CA LEU A 153 14.72 21.55 -25.78
C LEU A 153 16.21 21.75 -26.15
N ALA A 154 16.49 22.07 -27.39
CA ALA A 154 17.85 22.38 -27.84
C ALA A 154 18.42 23.64 -27.17
N GLY A 155 17.57 24.61 -26.83
CA GLY A 155 17.91 25.85 -26.16
C GLY A 155 17.95 25.78 -24.63
N GLY A 156 17.68 24.60 -24.02
CA GLY A 156 17.80 24.39 -22.59
C GLY A 156 16.51 24.59 -21.79
N ALA A 157 15.34 24.33 -22.38
CA ALA A 157 14.07 24.29 -21.65
C ALA A 157 14.14 23.36 -20.41
N VAL A 158 14.88 22.25 -20.58
CA VAL A 158 15.23 21.31 -19.51
C VAL A 158 16.75 21.25 -19.40
N ARG A 159 17.27 21.70 -18.26
CA ARG A 159 18.71 21.73 -18.03
C ARG A 159 19.31 20.32 -18.00
N GLY A 160 20.43 20.14 -18.72
CA GLY A 160 21.12 18.85 -18.84
C GLY A 160 20.51 17.90 -19.88
N TRP A 161 19.44 18.32 -20.57
CA TRP A 161 18.83 17.63 -21.73
C TRP A 161 18.93 18.48 -23.01
N ASP A 162 19.91 19.34 -23.05
CA ASP A 162 20.19 20.30 -24.10
C ASP A 162 21.47 19.93 -24.86
N ARG A 163 21.88 20.79 -25.78
CA ARG A 163 23.08 20.62 -26.66
C ARG A 163 24.39 20.43 -25.87
N HIS A 164 24.45 20.83 -24.61
CA HIS A 164 25.66 20.70 -23.77
C HIS A 164 25.86 19.27 -23.28
N ASN A 165 24.80 18.46 -23.23
CA ASN A 165 24.89 17.05 -22.86
C ASN A 165 24.62 16.16 -24.09
N THR A 166 25.68 15.75 -24.77
CA THR A 166 25.60 15.00 -26.04
C THR A 166 24.74 13.76 -25.93
N HIS A 167 24.84 13.01 -24.82
CA HIS A 167 24.07 11.76 -24.62
C HIS A 167 22.56 12.01 -24.55
N TYR A 168 22.10 12.85 -23.65
CA TYR A 168 20.67 13.14 -23.51
C TYR A 168 20.11 13.91 -24.72
N PHE A 169 20.94 14.77 -25.34
CA PHE A 169 20.52 15.49 -26.49
C PHE A 169 20.28 14.60 -27.74
N GLN A 170 21.06 13.53 -27.90
CA GLN A 170 20.79 12.53 -28.94
C GLN A 170 19.50 11.77 -28.71
N LEU A 171 19.16 11.44 -27.45
CA LEU A 171 17.85 10.85 -27.12
C LEU A 171 16.70 11.77 -27.57
N ILE A 172 16.80 13.06 -27.25
CA ILE A 172 15.79 14.05 -27.68
C ILE A 172 15.69 14.19 -29.19
N LYS A 173 16.82 14.11 -29.92
CA LYS A 173 16.81 14.11 -31.39
C LYS A 173 16.08 12.90 -31.97
N SER A 174 16.33 11.71 -31.42
CA SER A 174 15.65 10.49 -31.86
C SER A 174 14.13 10.56 -31.58
N LEU A 175 13.72 11.15 -30.45
CA LEU A 175 12.32 11.44 -30.16
C LEU A 175 11.72 12.42 -31.17
N ALA A 176 12.44 13.50 -31.49
CA ALA A 176 11.98 14.52 -32.44
C ALA A 176 11.76 13.92 -33.83
N THR A 177 12.66 13.02 -34.26
CA THR A 177 12.53 12.29 -35.54
C THR A 177 11.31 11.34 -35.48
N HIS A 178 11.16 10.56 -34.43
CA HIS A 178 10.08 9.57 -34.28
C HIS A 178 8.70 10.23 -34.23
N TYR A 179 8.51 11.28 -33.43
CA TYR A 179 7.24 11.99 -33.28
C TYR A 179 7.08 13.18 -34.22
N SER A 180 8.00 13.39 -35.14
CA SER A 180 7.96 14.43 -36.19
C SER A 180 7.73 15.84 -35.62
N PHE A 181 8.46 16.21 -34.55
CA PHE A 181 8.45 17.56 -34.02
C PHE A 181 9.83 18.26 -34.23
N ASP A 182 9.80 19.58 -34.33
CA ASP A 182 11.02 20.36 -34.42
C ASP A 182 11.62 20.64 -33.05
N ILE A 183 12.88 20.19 -32.84
CA ILE A 183 13.63 20.29 -31.58
C ILE A 183 13.90 21.74 -31.15
N ASP A 184 13.86 22.69 -32.10
CA ASP A 184 14.04 24.12 -31.86
C ASP A 184 12.72 24.84 -31.55
N THR A 185 11.58 24.13 -31.59
CA THR A 185 10.28 24.66 -31.14
C THR A 185 10.27 24.88 -29.61
N PRO A 186 9.80 26.05 -29.11
CA PRO A 186 9.61 26.29 -27.68
C PRO A 186 8.77 25.17 -27.02
N PHE A 187 9.19 24.72 -25.82
CA PHE A 187 8.54 23.59 -25.13
C PHE A 187 7.05 23.85 -24.91
N GLU A 188 6.65 25.05 -24.55
CA GLU A 188 5.26 25.44 -24.35
C GLU A 188 4.38 25.34 -25.61
N LYS A 189 5.00 25.42 -26.83
CA LYS A 189 4.30 25.30 -28.11
C LYS A 189 4.21 23.86 -28.62
N LEU A 190 4.90 22.90 -28.00
CA LEU A 190 4.75 21.49 -28.30
C LEU A 190 3.35 21.01 -27.88
N THR A 191 2.80 20.00 -28.57
CA THR A 191 1.51 19.40 -28.21
C THR A 191 1.59 18.73 -26.84
N ASP A 192 0.44 18.64 -26.16
CA ASP A 192 0.36 17.97 -24.85
C ASP A 192 0.85 16.53 -24.89
N THR A 193 0.58 15.82 -25.98
CA THR A 193 1.04 14.45 -26.19
C THR A 193 2.57 14.37 -26.22
N ILE A 194 3.21 15.23 -27.01
CA ILE A 194 4.67 15.29 -27.12
C ILE A 194 5.30 15.69 -25.78
N ARG A 195 4.75 16.69 -25.10
CA ARG A 195 5.21 17.11 -23.76
C ARG A 195 5.13 15.97 -22.74
N LYS A 196 4.04 15.19 -22.75
CA LYS A 196 3.88 14.03 -21.88
C LYS A 196 4.91 12.95 -22.17
N VAL A 197 5.14 12.62 -23.44
CA VAL A 197 6.17 11.63 -23.82
C VAL A 197 7.55 12.08 -23.36
N ILE A 198 7.93 13.33 -23.61
CA ILE A 198 9.23 13.86 -23.20
C ILE A 198 9.40 13.78 -21.68
N LEU A 199 8.39 14.14 -20.91
CA LEU A 199 8.49 14.19 -19.45
C LEU A 199 8.34 12.82 -18.79
N TYR A 200 7.41 11.99 -19.26
CA TYR A 200 7.00 10.76 -18.56
C TYR A 200 7.29 9.47 -19.32
N GLY A 201 7.78 9.58 -20.56
CA GLY A 201 8.18 8.45 -21.38
C GLY A 201 7.14 8.00 -22.40
N SER A 202 7.55 7.09 -23.28
CA SER A 202 6.74 6.55 -24.39
C SER A 202 5.86 5.36 -24.00
N GLY A 203 5.84 4.98 -22.71
CA GLY A 203 5.13 3.78 -22.25
C GLY A 203 5.72 2.51 -22.86
N GLU A 204 4.91 1.73 -23.58
CA GLU A 204 5.34 0.48 -24.25
C GLU A 204 5.85 0.73 -25.68
N GLU A 205 5.68 1.95 -26.23
CA GLU A 205 6.09 2.28 -27.57
C GLU A 205 7.62 2.31 -27.69
N LYS A 206 8.15 1.48 -28.60
CA LYS A 206 9.57 1.37 -28.86
C LYS A 206 10.01 2.42 -29.88
N ILE A 207 11.07 3.13 -29.55
CA ILE A 207 11.65 4.20 -30.37
C ILE A 207 13.06 3.79 -30.79
N LYS A 208 13.42 4.05 -32.05
CA LYS A 208 14.78 3.83 -32.53
C LYS A 208 15.67 4.99 -32.10
N PHE A 209 16.77 4.67 -31.41
CA PHE A 209 17.76 5.65 -30.97
C PHE A 209 19.06 5.50 -31.73
N ASP A 210 19.55 6.59 -32.35
CA ASP A 210 20.72 6.56 -33.27
C ASP A 210 22.06 6.87 -32.57
N TYR A 211 22.09 7.02 -31.25
CA TYR A 211 23.25 7.56 -30.53
C TYR A 211 24.40 6.56 -30.27
N LEU A 212 24.23 5.29 -30.60
CA LEU A 212 25.21 4.25 -30.33
C LEU A 212 25.63 3.43 -31.57
N SER A 213 25.37 3.92 -32.80
CA SER A 213 25.71 3.18 -34.01
C SER A 213 27.21 2.90 -34.10
N THR A 214 27.65 1.80 -33.48
CA THR A 214 28.83 1.03 -33.90
C THR A 214 28.30 -0.22 -34.58
N GLN A 215 28.55 -0.33 -35.78
CA GLN A 215 28.35 -1.19 -36.94
C GLN A 215 27.62 -2.57 -36.87
N ASP A 216 27.16 -3.16 -35.76
CA ASP A 216 26.84 -4.59 -35.83
C ASP A 216 25.48 -5.10 -35.27
N ASP A 217 24.57 -4.27 -34.71
CA ASP A 217 23.28 -4.82 -34.27
C ASP A 217 22.14 -3.79 -34.28
N GLU A 218 21.31 -3.80 -35.33
CA GLU A 218 20.12 -2.93 -35.47
C GLU A 218 18.99 -3.23 -34.46
N SER A 219 19.01 -4.39 -33.81
CA SER A 219 17.91 -4.86 -32.93
C SER A 219 18.00 -4.32 -31.51
N GLU A 220 19.19 -3.94 -31.03
CA GLU A 220 19.39 -3.48 -29.64
C GLU A 220 18.99 -2.01 -29.41
N TRP A 221 18.74 -1.24 -30.46
CA TRP A 221 18.54 0.21 -30.41
C TRP A 221 17.06 0.65 -30.37
N CYS A 222 16.14 -0.32 -30.36
CA CYS A 222 14.71 -0.06 -30.26
C CYS A 222 14.21 -0.37 -28.85
N HIS A 223 14.03 0.67 -28.03
CA HIS A 223 13.46 0.52 -26.68
C HIS A 223 12.49 1.65 -26.37
N ALA A 224 11.70 1.49 -25.31
CA ALA A 224 10.84 2.54 -24.84
C ALA A 224 11.66 3.68 -24.22
N PHE A 225 11.24 4.92 -24.46
CA PHE A 225 11.84 6.08 -23.81
C PHE A 225 11.37 6.17 -22.37
N GLU A 226 12.28 6.22 -21.43
CA GLU A 226 11.98 6.26 -20.00
C GLU A 226 11.24 7.55 -19.58
N GLY A 227 11.53 8.68 -20.23
CA GLY A 227 11.08 10.00 -19.82
C GLY A 227 12.08 10.73 -18.91
N ILE A 228 12.06 12.07 -18.97
CA ILE A 228 12.99 12.91 -18.20
C ILE A 228 12.75 12.75 -16.70
N ILE A 229 11.50 12.81 -16.24
CA ILE A 229 11.14 12.72 -14.81
C ILE A 229 11.46 11.34 -14.24
N PRO A 230 11.05 10.20 -14.82
CA PRO A 230 11.45 8.89 -14.36
C PRO A 230 12.98 8.68 -14.36
N ASN A 231 13.69 9.18 -15.39
CA ASN A 231 15.15 9.13 -15.41
C ASN A 231 15.77 9.88 -14.22
N MET A 232 15.30 11.10 -13.92
CA MET A 232 15.77 11.86 -12.76
C MET A 232 15.45 11.13 -11.44
N GLN A 233 14.25 10.53 -11.31
CA GLN A 233 13.84 9.75 -10.15
C GLN A 233 14.75 8.55 -9.93
N ARG A 234 15.02 7.78 -10.98
CA ARG A 234 15.91 6.63 -10.94
C ARG A 234 17.32 7.05 -10.54
N ARG A 235 17.88 8.06 -11.21
CA ARG A 235 19.22 8.59 -10.90
C ARG A 235 19.33 9.11 -9.46
N TYR A 236 18.32 9.77 -8.95
CA TYR A 236 18.29 10.25 -7.57
C TYR A 236 18.35 9.11 -6.56
N LYS A 237 17.67 7.99 -6.86
CA LYS A 237 17.66 6.80 -5.99
C LYS A 237 18.97 6.01 -6.07
N GLU A 238 19.52 5.86 -7.28
CA GLU A 238 20.65 4.97 -7.54
C GLU A 238 22.03 5.65 -7.32
N THR A 239 22.08 6.99 -7.34
CA THR A 239 23.38 7.69 -7.22
C THR A 239 23.98 7.56 -5.83
N GLU A 240 25.26 7.24 -5.78
CA GLU A 240 26.08 7.30 -4.55
C GLU A 240 26.70 8.70 -4.34
N SER A 241 26.72 9.55 -5.39
CA SER A 241 27.28 10.89 -5.32
C SER A 241 26.33 11.87 -4.63
N SER A 242 26.77 12.46 -3.52
CA SER A 242 26.03 13.51 -2.80
C SER A 242 25.80 14.75 -3.68
N ALA A 243 26.79 15.12 -4.50
CA ALA A 243 26.70 16.27 -5.40
C ALA A 243 25.62 16.08 -6.49
N VAL A 244 25.53 14.87 -7.07
CA VAL A 244 24.47 14.54 -8.04
C VAL A 244 23.10 14.54 -7.37
N ARG A 245 23.00 14.00 -6.17
CA ARG A 245 21.74 13.98 -5.40
C ARG A 245 21.28 15.38 -5.03
N GLU A 246 22.21 16.25 -4.61
CA GLU A 246 21.92 17.65 -4.32
C GLU A 246 21.48 18.42 -5.57
N GLU A 247 22.11 18.19 -6.73
CA GLU A 247 21.69 18.83 -7.98
C GLU A 247 20.28 18.38 -8.38
N LEU A 248 19.98 17.07 -8.32
CA LEU A 248 18.67 16.54 -8.66
C LEU A 248 17.57 16.97 -7.66
N SER A 249 17.91 17.18 -6.39
CA SER A 249 16.93 17.65 -5.39
C SER A 249 16.36 19.04 -5.70
N LYS A 250 17.05 19.86 -6.46
CA LYS A 250 16.57 21.20 -6.90
C LYS A 250 15.34 21.13 -7.81
N TYR A 251 15.08 19.97 -8.40
CA TYR A 251 13.91 19.72 -9.26
C TYR A 251 12.75 19.05 -8.51
N GLN A 252 12.91 18.84 -7.19
CA GLN A 252 11.89 18.23 -6.37
C GLN A 252 10.99 19.29 -5.72
N GLY A 253 9.69 19.05 -5.84
CA GLY A 253 8.66 19.70 -5.06
C GLY A 253 8.26 18.84 -3.86
N VAL A 254 7.52 19.41 -2.94
CA VAL A 254 6.99 18.76 -1.76
C VAL A 254 5.46 18.89 -1.80
N GLN A 255 4.76 17.78 -1.65
CA GLN A 255 3.31 17.77 -1.53
C GLN A 255 2.87 16.98 -0.31
N ALA A 256 1.70 17.31 0.22
CA ALA A 256 1.11 16.53 1.31
C ALA A 256 0.89 15.08 0.84
N CYS A 257 1.21 14.13 1.71
CA CYS A 257 0.94 12.72 1.45
C CYS A 257 -0.57 12.52 1.22
N GLU A 258 -0.95 11.95 0.08
CA GLU A 258 -2.35 11.77 -0.31
C GLU A 258 -3.12 10.90 0.69
N ARG A 259 -2.48 9.87 1.24
CA ARG A 259 -3.09 8.95 2.18
C ARG A 259 -3.38 9.61 3.53
N CYS A 260 -2.39 10.24 4.14
CA CYS A 260 -2.57 10.84 5.46
C CYS A 260 -2.93 12.33 5.41
N GLN A 261 -2.94 12.96 4.24
CA GLN A 261 -3.26 14.37 4.03
C GLN A 261 -2.47 15.32 4.94
N GLY A 262 -1.18 14.99 5.14
CA GLY A 262 -0.28 15.75 6.01
C GLY A 262 -0.39 15.43 7.50
N SER A 263 -1.33 14.60 7.95
CA SER A 263 -1.52 14.26 9.37
C SER A 263 -0.38 13.40 9.95
N ARG A 264 0.44 12.79 9.12
CA ARG A 264 1.57 11.92 9.47
C ARG A 264 1.19 10.58 10.11
N LEU A 265 -0.08 10.40 10.48
CA LEU A 265 -0.60 9.24 11.19
C LEU A 265 -1.28 8.25 10.22
N ASN A 266 -1.28 6.99 10.60
CA ASN A 266 -1.99 5.94 9.88
C ASN A 266 -3.51 6.07 10.03
N ASP A 267 -4.27 5.28 9.27
CA ASP A 267 -5.72 5.32 9.25
C ASP A 267 -6.34 4.97 10.60
N ALA A 268 -5.73 4.03 11.35
CA ALA A 268 -6.19 3.66 12.69
C ALA A 268 -6.15 4.85 13.66
N ALA A 269 -5.00 5.50 13.75
CA ALA A 269 -4.81 6.66 14.64
C ALA A 269 -5.69 7.86 14.26
N ARG A 270 -5.90 8.07 12.95
CA ARG A 270 -6.72 9.18 12.44
C ARG A 270 -8.21 9.02 12.74
N ASN A 271 -8.69 7.79 12.85
CA ASN A 271 -10.10 7.47 13.08
C ASN A 271 -10.46 7.34 14.58
N VAL A 272 -9.51 7.50 15.49
CA VAL A 272 -9.80 7.61 16.92
C VAL A 272 -10.20 9.05 17.23
N LEU A 273 -11.42 9.22 17.71
CA LEU A 273 -12.00 10.52 18.00
C LEU A 273 -12.22 10.71 19.50
N VAL A 274 -11.90 11.90 20.00
CA VAL A 274 -12.25 12.38 21.34
C VAL A 274 -13.20 13.57 21.17
N HIS A 275 -14.45 13.44 21.64
CA HIS A 275 -15.51 14.42 21.41
C HIS A 275 -15.63 14.85 19.92
N ASN A 276 -15.61 13.87 19.01
CA ASN A 276 -15.65 14.04 17.56
C ASN A 276 -14.44 14.77 16.94
N HIS A 277 -13.35 14.92 17.67
CA HIS A 277 -12.11 15.51 17.16
C HIS A 277 -11.00 14.46 17.11
N ALA A 278 -10.35 14.33 15.96
CA ALA A 278 -9.16 13.51 15.84
C ALA A 278 -7.92 14.24 16.38
N ILE A 279 -6.95 13.52 16.94
CA ILE A 279 -5.77 14.11 17.56
C ILE A 279 -4.99 15.01 16.59
N HIS A 280 -4.87 14.62 15.34
CA HIS A 280 -4.17 15.40 14.32
C HIS A 280 -4.89 16.73 13.99
N ALA A 281 -6.22 16.79 14.10
CA ALA A 281 -6.97 18.01 13.92
C ALA A 281 -6.73 18.99 15.10
N ILE A 282 -6.63 18.46 16.32
CA ILE A 282 -6.33 19.25 17.51
C ILE A 282 -4.90 19.81 17.44
N THR A 283 -3.93 18.98 17.04
CA THR A 283 -2.52 19.40 16.96
C THR A 283 -2.21 20.33 15.78
N ALA A 284 -3.10 20.40 14.80
CA ALA A 284 -2.96 21.33 13.67
C ALA A 284 -3.40 22.77 14.02
N VAL A 285 -4.08 22.97 15.16
CA VAL A 285 -4.53 24.29 15.60
C VAL A 285 -3.35 25.05 16.21
N SER A 286 -3.17 26.30 15.78
CA SER A 286 -2.14 27.19 16.35
C SER A 286 -2.47 27.56 17.81
N TYR A 287 -1.44 27.74 18.65
CA TYR A 287 -1.59 28.20 20.02
C TYR A 287 -2.22 29.59 20.15
N THR A 288 -2.39 30.31 19.05
CA THR A 288 -2.97 31.67 19.01
C THR A 288 -4.43 31.68 18.65
N ASN A 289 -5.06 30.51 18.43
CA ASN A 289 -6.51 30.42 18.15
C ASN A 289 -7.27 29.78 19.28
#